data_6e0c60b14cee9ea260972ad6886ff796
#
_entry.id   6e0c60b14cee9ea260972ad6886ff796
#
_cell.length_a   1.000
_cell.length_b   1.000
_cell.length_c   1.000
_cell.angle_alpha   90.00
_cell.angle_beta   90.00
_cell.angle_gamma   90.00
#
_symmetry.space_group_name_H-M   'P 1'
#
loop_
_entity.id
_entity.type
_entity.pdbx_description
1 polymer ?
#
loop_
_entity_poly.entity_id
_entity_poly.type
_entity_poly.pdbx_seq_one_letter_code
_entity_poly.pdbx_strand_id
1 'polypeptide(L)'
;MKILHISDTHGKHHQLKDLPEADVVVHTGDITEEGTEEEVKDFIEWFCSLPYKHKIFIAGNHDDCLYGANIEDLPDDVHYLCNDGITIDGIKFYGVPMFLHDDLDGNLPELFGRIPDDTDVLLTHQPPLGILDEQDGINYGDYTLKRVMDVRPKCHLFGHLHHTVKTQEVFRRVRFSNAAGGKYGRYELLKI
;
A
#
# COMPACT_ATOMS: atom_id res chain seq x y z
N MET A 1 -10.44 13.17 -6.51
CA MET A 1 -9.13 12.58 -6.89
C MET A 1 -9.37 11.16 -7.36
N LYS A 2 -8.73 10.74 -8.46
CA LYS A 2 -8.76 9.38 -9.00
C LYS A 2 -7.45 8.69 -8.64
N ILE A 3 -7.52 7.53 -8.01
CA ILE A 3 -6.35 6.78 -7.52
C ILE A 3 -6.26 5.46 -8.27
N LEU A 4 -5.13 5.18 -8.90
CA LEU A 4 -4.76 3.86 -9.35
C LEU A 4 -4.03 3.15 -8.20
N HIS A 5 -4.57 2.03 -7.74
CA HIS A 5 -4.02 1.24 -6.65
C HIS A 5 -3.45 -0.08 -7.18
N ILE A 6 -2.19 -0.31 -6.90
CA ILE A 6 -1.40 -1.49 -7.26
C ILE A 6 -0.77 -2.03 -5.97
N SER A 7 -0.55 -3.33 -5.90
CA SER A 7 0.16 -3.99 -4.80
C SER A 7 0.72 -5.33 -5.24
N ASP A 8 1.70 -5.85 -4.51
CA ASP A 8 2.20 -7.23 -4.66
C ASP A 8 2.68 -7.54 -6.09
N THR A 9 3.56 -6.70 -6.60
CA THR A 9 4.14 -6.89 -7.93
C THR A 9 5.27 -7.91 -7.95
N HIS A 10 5.96 -8.14 -6.82
CA HIS A 10 6.99 -9.16 -6.67
C HIS A 10 7.98 -9.19 -7.86
N GLY A 11 8.58 -8.04 -8.17
CA GLY A 11 9.51 -7.87 -9.29
C GLY A 11 8.90 -7.99 -10.69
N LYS A 12 7.56 -8.17 -10.81
CA LYS A 12 6.86 -8.34 -12.10
C LYS A 12 6.13 -7.09 -12.58
N HIS A 13 6.44 -5.92 -12.02
CA HIS A 13 5.81 -4.64 -12.33
C HIS A 13 5.86 -4.26 -13.83
N HIS A 14 6.89 -4.67 -14.57
CA HIS A 14 6.99 -4.48 -16.02
C HIS A 14 5.91 -5.23 -16.83
N GLN A 15 5.16 -6.15 -16.22
CA GLN A 15 4.03 -6.83 -16.86
C GLN A 15 2.75 -5.99 -16.82
N LEU A 16 2.69 -4.98 -15.94
CA LEU A 16 1.58 -4.03 -15.87
C LEU A 16 1.66 -3.08 -17.07
N LYS A 17 0.78 -3.30 -18.04
CA LYS A 17 0.69 -2.51 -19.28
C LYS A 17 -0.69 -1.87 -19.38
N ASP A 18 -0.78 -0.82 -20.18
CA ASP A 18 -2.05 -0.13 -20.46
C ASP A 18 -2.80 0.31 -19.19
N LEU A 19 -2.05 0.78 -18.20
CA LEU A 19 -2.61 1.27 -16.95
C LEU A 19 -3.52 2.48 -17.19
N PRO A 20 -4.69 2.56 -16.54
CA PRO A 20 -5.66 3.62 -16.77
C PRO A 20 -5.19 4.97 -16.25
N GLU A 21 -5.72 6.06 -16.81
CA GLU A 21 -5.48 7.40 -16.30
C GLU A 21 -5.96 7.57 -14.85
N ALA A 22 -5.11 8.19 -14.02
CA ALA A 22 -5.39 8.56 -12.64
C ALA A 22 -4.61 9.82 -12.25
N ASP A 23 -5.03 10.49 -11.17
CA ASP A 23 -4.31 11.64 -10.61
C ASP A 23 -3.08 11.18 -9.81
N VAL A 24 -3.22 10.05 -9.13
CA VAL A 24 -2.21 9.44 -8.25
C VAL A 24 -2.13 7.94 -8.53
N VAL A 25 -0.93 7.39 -8.61
CA VAL A 25 -0.70 5.95 -8.51
C VAL A 25 -0.15 5.62 -7.12
N VAL A 26 -0.70 4.57 -6.50
CA VAL A 26 -0.31 4.10 -5.18
C VAL A 26 0.11 2.64 -5.28
N HIS A 27 1.26 2.28 -4.66
CA HIS A 27 1.69 0.89 -4.50
C HIS A 27 1.78 0.53 -3.01
N THR A 28 1.06 -0.49 -2.58
CA THR A 28 0.92 -0.84 -1.16
C THR A 28 1.79 -2.02 -0.71
N GLY A 29 3.03 -2.09 -1.23
CA GLY A 29 4.04 -3.03 -0.75
C GLY A 29 4.18 -4.32 -1.56
N ASP A 30 5.16 -5.13 -1.18
CA ASP A 30 5.62 -6.30 -1.91
C ASP A 30 6.01 -5.96 -3.35
N ILE A 31 6.92 -4.99 -3.45
CA ILE A 31 7.52 -4.56 -4.73
C ILE A 31 8.54 -5.58 -5.22
N THR A 32 9.25 -6.25 -4.30
CA THR A 32 10.27 -7.25 -4.55
C THR A 32 9.75 -8.69 -4.37
N GLU A 33 10.46 -9.66 -4.90
CA GLU A 33 10.25 -11.09 -4.62
C GLU A 33 11.25 -11.59 -3.57
N GLU A 34 12.53 -11.24 -3.74
CA GLU A 34 13.64 -11.71 -2.90
C GLU A 34 14.13 -10.67 -1.88
N GLY A 35 13.59 -9.46 -1.90
CA GLY A 35 13.96 -8.40 -0.96
C GLY A 35 15.32 -7.76 -1.24
N THR A 36 15.78 -7.73 -2.48
CA THR A 36 17.09 -7.18 -2.83
C THR A 36 17.04 -5.71 -3.20
N GLU A 37 18.15 -4.99 -2.98
CA GLU A 37 18.26 -3.58 -3.40
C GLU A 37 18.16 -3.42 -4.93
N GLU A 38 18.62 -4.41 -5.69
CA GLU A 38 18.55 -4.42 -7.15
C GLU A 38 17.09 -4.44 -7.62
N GLU A 39 16.25 -5.27 -7.01
CA GLU A 39 14.81 -5.30 -7.31
C GLU A 39 14.12 -3.97 -6.96
N VAL A 40 14.49 -3.36 -5.83
CA VAL A 40 13.97 -2.04 -5.43
C VAL A 40 14.37 -0.96 -6.44
N LYS A 41 15.62 -0.95 -6.90
CA LYS A 41 16.10 0.01 -7.92
C LYS A 41 15.33 -0.15 -9.24
N ASP A 42 15.16 -1.38 -9.71
CA ASP A 42 14.37 -1.69 -10.92
C ASP A 42 12.92 -1.21 -10.79
N PHE A 43 12.30 -1.45 -9.62
CA PHE A 43 10.97 -0.94 -9.34
C PHE A 43 10.90 0.58 -9.33
N ILE A 44 11.85 1.25 -8.67
CA ILE A 44 11.88 2.73 -8.61
C ILE A 44 12.03 3.32 -10.01
N GLU A 45 12.93 2.79 -10.85
CA GLU A 45 13.09 3.24 -12.23
C GLU A 45 11.78 3.11 -13.03
N TRP A 46 11.12 1.95 -12.94
CA TRP A 46 9.82 1.75 -13.57
C TRP A 46 8.75 2.69 -13.01
N PHE A 47 8.64 2.81 -11.69
CA PHE A 47 7.61 3.60 -11.02
C PHE A 47 7.76 5.09 -11.34
N CYS A 48 9.00 5.61 -11.37
CA CYS A 48 9.31 6.97 -11.81
C CYS A 48 8.92 7.22 -13.26
N SER A 49 9.02 6.22 -14.14
CA SER A 49 8.68 6.34 -15.56
C SER A 49 7.18 6.42 -15.84
N LEU A 50 6.33 6.09 -14.88
CA LEU A 50 4.88 6.11 -15.05
C LEU A 50 4.35 7.54 -15.23
N PRO A 51 3.35 7.76 -16.13
CA PRO A 51 2.88 9.09 -16.50
C PRO A 51 1.84 9.67 -15.52
N TYR A 52 2.01 9.46 -14.21
CA TYR A 52 1.12 9.99 -13.18
C TYR A 52 1.72 11.22 -12.52
N LYS A 53 0.85 12.19 -12.18
CA LYS A 53 1.24 13.44 -11.54
C LYS A 53 1.87 13.22 -10.16
N HIS A 54 1.39 12.22 -9.43
CA HIS A 54 1.93 11.82 -8.12
C HIS A 54 2.00 10.31 -8.01
N LYS A 55 3.04 9.84 -7.34
CA LYS A 55 3.36 8.44 -7.18
C LYS A 55 3.71 8.18 -5.72
N ILE A 56 3.01 7.27 -5.05
CA ILE A 56 3.21 6.97 -3.64
C ILE A 56 3.43 5.47 -3.49
N PHE A 57 4.39 5.06 -2.67
CA PHE A 57 4.56 3.65 -2.34
C PHE A 57 4.95 3.45 -0.87
N ILE A 58 4.65 2.27 -0.36
CA ILE A 58 5.11 1.75 0.92
C ILE A 58 5.79 0.39 0.70
N ALA A 59 6.52 -0.10 1.70
CA ALA A 59 7.07 -1.45 1.70
C ALA A 59 6.06 -2.49 2.22
N GLY A 60 6.24 -3.73 1.79
CA GLY A 60 5.59 -4.93 2.31
C GLY A 60 6.59 -5.88 2.98
N ASN A 61 6.15 -7.08 3.34
CA ASN A 61 6.98 -8.04 4.06
C ASN A 61 8.06 -8.71 3.18
N HIS A 62 7.98 -8.61 1.86
CA HIS A 62 9.05 -9.02 0.97
C HIS A 62 10.11 -7.93 0.75
N ASP A 63 9.90 -6.71 1.23
CA ASP A 63 10.74 -5.55 0.96
C ASP A 63 11.72 -5.25 2.12
N ASP A 64 12.23 -6.28 2.79
CA ASP A 64 13.03 -6.18 4.02
C ASP A 64 14.32 -5.37 3.86
N CYS A 65 14.88 -5.26 2.65
CA CYS A 65 16.02 -4.38 2.38
C CYS A 65 15.69 -2.89 2.58
N LEU A 66 14.41 -2.52 2.64
CA LEU A 66 13.95 -1.17 2.96
C LEU A 66 13.79 -0.91 4.45
N TYR A 67 13.97 -1.92 5.32
CA TYR A 67 13.88 -1.74 6.77
C TYR A 67 14.98 -0.82 7.28
N GLY A 68 14.58 0.33 7.83
CA GLY A 68 15.51 1.37 8.28
C GLY A 68 16.29 2.08 7.16
N ALA A 69 16.00 1.80 5.91
CA ALA A 69 16.64 2.44 4.78
C ALA A 69 16.10 3.86 4.54
N ASN A 70 16.97 4.72 4.02
CA ASN A 70 16.61 6.02 3.46
C ASN A 70 16.77 5.96 1.94
N ILE A 71 15.73 6.30 1.20
CA ILE A 71 15.79 6.38 -0.27
C ILE A 71 16.08 7.83 -0.64
N GLU A 72 17.28 8.07 -1.16
CA GLU A 72 17.72 9.40 -1.60
C GLU A 72 17.39 9.63 -3.09
N ASP A 73 17.35 10.88 -3.51
CA ASP A 73 17.22 11.31 -4.91
C ASP A 73 15.91 10.87 -5.62
N LEU A 74 14.84 10.59 -4.87
CA LEU A 74 13.52 10.42 -5.49
C LEU A 74 13.07 11.75 -6.14
N PRO A 75 12.46 11.71 -7.35
CA PRO A 75 11.81 12.88 -7.93
C PRO A 75 10.72 13.47 -7.02
N ASP A 76 10.49 14.78 -7.10
CA ASP A 76 9.51 15.50 -6.27
C ASP A 76 8.07 14.95 -6.34
N ASP A 77 7.75 14.20 -7.38
CA ASP A 77 6.45 13.59 -7.62
C ASP A 77 6.37 12.13 -7.15
N VAL A 78 7.45 11.57 -6.56
CA VAL A 78 7.54 10.19 -6.06
C VAL A 78 7.82 10.19 -4.56
N HIS A 79 6.96 9.51 -3.80
CA HIS A 79 6.99 9.54 -2.34
C HIS A 79 7.01 8.11 -1.77
N TYR A 80 8.05 7.79 -1.04
CA TYR A 80 8.11 6.60 -0.18
C TYR A 80 7.60 6.98 1.21
N LEU A 81 6.54 6.32 1.69
CA LEU A 81 6.00 6.56 3.02
C LEU A 81 6.36 5.39 3.95
N CYS A 82 7.04 5.72 5.04
CA CYS A 82 7.41 4.76 6.08
C CYS A 82 7.06 5.33 7.46
N ASN A 83 5.86 5.02 7.94
CA ASN A 83 5.26 5.59 9.15
C ASN A 83 5.18 7.12 9.08
N ASP A 84 4.90 7.64 7.90
CA ASP A 84 4.89 9.06 7.57
C ASP A 84 3.72 9.38 6.61
N GLY A 85 3.49 10.67 6.36
CA GLY A 85 2.40 11.14 5.53
C GLY A 85 2.76 12.31 4.64
N ILE A 86 1.95 12.48 3.59
CA ILE A 86 2.04 13.60 2.66
C ILE A 86 0.66 14.15 2.33
N THR A 87 0.58 15.44 2.06
CA THR A 87 -0.65 16.08 1.57
C THR A 87 -0.53 16.41 0.09
N ILE A 88 -1.41 15.85 -0.74
CA ILE A 88 -1.47 16.08 -2.17
C ILE A 88 -2.84 16.65 -2.53
N ASP A 89 -2.89 17.83 -3.15
CA ASP A 89 -4.13 18.53 -3.54
C ASP A 89 -5.18 18.59 -2.40
N GLY A 90 -4.71 18.78 -1.14
CA GLY A 90 -5.55 18.86 0.06
C GLY A 90 -6.01 17.52 0.62
N ILE A 91 -5.58 16.39 0.07
CA ILE A 91 -5.84 15.03 0.56
C ILE A 91 -4.62 14.52 1.33
N LYS A 92 -4.84 14.06 2.56
CA LYS A 92 -3.78 13.55 3.45
C LYS A 92 -3.63 12.05 3.30
N PHE A 93 -2.46 11.63 2.81
CA PHE A 93 -2.04 10.24 2.73
C PHE A 93 -1.15 9.91 3.93
N TYR A 94 -1.28 8.71 4.48
CA TYR A 94 -0.40 8.19 5.51
C TYR A 94 -0.07 6.73 5.23
N GLY A 95 1.21 6.36 5.29
CA GLY A 95 1.71 5.02 4.97
C GLY A 95 2.31 4.31 6.18
N VAL A 96 1.85 3.09 6.45
CA VAL A 96 2.44 2.18 7.43
C VAL A 96 2.86 0.91 6.69
N PRO A 97 4.15 0.73 6.42
CA PRO A 97 4.67 -0.50 5.83
C PRO A 97 4.50 -1.69 6.78
N MET A 98 4.63 -2.89 6.24
CA MET A 98 4.78 -4.10 7.03
C MET A 98 6.15 -4.70 6.76
N PHE A 99 7.07 -4.57 7.70
CA PHE A 99 8.32 -5.30 7.68
C PHE A 99 8.22 -6.55 8.54
N LEU A 100 8.89 -7.61 8.11
CA LEU A 100 8.91 -8.87 8.87
C LEU A 100 9.45 -8.68 10.29
N HIS A 101 10.43 -7.80 10.48
CA HIS A 101 10.96 -7.44 11.79
C HIS A 101 9.90 -6.82 12.71
N ASP A 102 9.11 -5.86 12.21
CA ASP A 102 8.07 -5.21 13.01
C ASP A 102 6.94 -6.16 13.40
N ASP A 103 6.61 -7.12 12.52
CA ASP A 103 5.62 -8.16 12.79
C ASP A 103 6.12 -9.13 13.87
N LEU A 104 7.33 -9.67 13.71
CA LEU A 104 7.93 -10.61 14.64
C LEU A 104 8.21 -10.01 16.03
N ASP A 105 8.62 -8.76 16.08
CA ASP A 105 8.92 -8.03 17.32
C ASP A 105 7.64 -7.48 18.00
N GLY A 106 6.49 -7.54 17.32
CA GLY A 106 5.21 -7.05 17.84
C GLY A 106 5.09 -5.52 17.87
N ASN A 107 5.79 -4.81 16.98
CA ASN A 107 5.81 -3.35 16.91
C ASN A 107 4.58 -2.76 16.18
N LEU A 108 3.92 -3.54 15.32
CA LEU A 108 2.82 -3.07 14.47
C LEU A 108 1.69 -2.35 15.23
N PRO A 109 1.24 -2.81 16.42
CA PRO A 109 0.20 -2.11 17.19
C PRO A 109 0.59 -0.67 17.57
N GLU A 110 1.87 -0.43 17.90
CA GLU A 110 2.36 0.91 18.20
C GLU A 110 2.39 1.77 16.94
N LEU A 111 2.87 1.24 15.81
CA LEU A 111 2.91 1.93 14.52
C LEU A 111 1.49 2.33 14.06
N PHE A 112 0.52 1.44 14.16
CA PHE A 112 -0.88 1.76 13.87
C PHE A 112 -1.47 2.79 14.83
N GLY A 113 -1.03 2.79 16.09
CA GLY A 113 -1.40 3.81 17.08
C GLY A 113 -0.96 5.24 16.71
N ARG A 114 0.07 5.38 15.87
CA ARG A 114 0.61 6.67 15.40
C ARG A 114 -0.12 7.27 14.21
N ILE A 115 -1.03 6.52 13.55
CA ILE A 115 -1.80 7.01 12.40
C ILE A 115 -2.56 8.29 12.81
N PRO A 116 -2.37 9.44 12.12
CA PRO A 116 -3.04 10.69 12.45
C PRO A 116 -4.56 10.61 12.27
N ASP A 117 -5.31 11.26 13.16
CA ASP A 117 -6.78 11.25 13.15
C ASP A 117 -7.38 11.92 11.90
N ASP A 118 -6.63 12.77 11.23
CA ASP A 118 -7.05 13.51 10.05
C ASP A 118 -6.55 12.90 8.73
N THR A 119 -6.14 11.63 8.75
CA THR A 119 -5.76 10.86 7.55
C THR A 119 -6.96 10.67 6.63
N ASP A 120 -6.85 11.09 5.37
CA ASP A 120 -7.87 10.86 4.34
C ASP A 120 -7.70 9.52 3.62
N VAL A 121 -6.47 9.16 3.29
CA VAL A 121 -6.12 7.90 2.60
C VAL A 121 -5.04 7.19 3.39
N LEU A 122 -5.40 6.05 3.96
CA LEU A 122 -4.49 5.20 4.70
C LEU A 122 -3.93 4.12 3.77
N LEU A 123 -2.63 3.92 3.83
CA LEU A 123 -1.91 2.86 3.13
C LEU A 123 -1.31 1.92 4.19
N THR A 124 -1.65 0.64 4.12
CA THR A 124 -0.96 -0.41 4.88
C THR A 124 -0.63 -1.55 3.93
N HIS A 125 0.33 -2.40 4.25
CA HIS A 125 0.53 -3.57 3.40
C HIS A 125 -0.52 -4.63 3.70
N GLN A 126 -0.77 -4.95 4.97
CA GLN A 126 -1.75 -5.96 5.38
C GLN A 126 -3.16 -5.39 5.56
N PRO A 127 -4.22 -6.21 5.37
CA PRO A 127 -5.60 -5.81 5.62
C PRO A 127 -5.93 -5.77 7.12
N PRO A 128 -6.95 -4.98 7.54
CA PRO A 128 -7.54 -5.12 8.87
C PRO A 128 -8.39 -6.39 8.96
N LEU A 129 -8.40 -7.04 10.14
CA LEU A 129 -9.17 -8.27 10.37
C LEU A 129 -10.66 -8.10 10.05
N GLY A 130 -11.20 -9.00 9.26
CA GLY A 130 -12.61 -9.07 8.85
C GLY A 130 -12.96 -8.18 7.66
N ILE A 131 -11.97 -7.57 6.98
CA ILE A 131 -12.22 -6.69 5.83
C ILE A 131 -11.29 -7.06 4.67
N LEU A 132 -11.85 -7.69 3.63
CA LEU A 132 -11.12 -8.14 2.42
C LEU A 132 -9.89 -9.00 2.76
N ASP A 133 -9.98 -9.80 3.81
CA ASP A 133 -8.89 -10.57 4.39
C ASP A 133 -9.17 -12.06 4.46
N GLU A 134 -10.29 -12.50 3.87
CA GLU A 134 -10.65 -13.91 3.82
C GLU A 134 -9.97 -14.62 2.65
N GLN A 135 -9.30 -15.71 2.97
CA GLN A 135 -8.79 -16.68 2.00
C GLN A 135 -9.09 -18.10 2.53
N ASP A 136 -9.74 -18.94 1.71
CA ASP A 136 -10.09 -20.32 2.06
C ASP A 136 -10.93 -20.48 3.34
N GLY A 137 -11.79 -19.49 3.64
CA GLY A 137 -12.67 -19.47 4.83
C GLY A 137 -11.96 -19.03 6.11
N ILE A 138 -10.73 -18.53 6.03
CA ILE A 138 -9.95 -18.03 7.16
C ILE A 138 -9.66 -16.53 6.95
N ASN A 139 -9.82 -15.74 8.01
CA ASN A 139 -9.43 -14.35 8.03
C ASN A 139 -7.96 -14.20 8.48
N TYR A 140 -7.16 -13.50 7.69
CA TYR A 140 -5.72 -13.31 7.91
C TYR A 140 -5.34 -11.87 8.24
N GLY A 141 -6.31 -10.97 8.31
CA GLY A 141 -6.08 -9.55 8.60
C GLY A 141 -5.57 -9.28 10.01
N ASP A 142 -4.94 -8.14 10.20
CA ASP A 142 -4.40 -7.73 11.50
C ASP A 142 -5.50 -7.23 12.44
N TYR A 143 -5.59 -7.85 13.63
CA TYR A 143 -6.55 -7.48 14.66
C TYR A 143 -6.28 -6.09 15.27
N THR A 144 -5.02 -5.68 15.33
CA THR A 144 -4.62 -4.41 15.96
C THR A 144 -4.84 -3.21 15.05
N LEU A 145 -4.98 -3.43 13.75
CA LEU A 145 -5.27 -2.40 12.74
C LEU A 145 -6.71 -1.83 12.84
N LYS A 146 -7.40 -2.11 13.94
CA LYS A 146 -8.69 -1.47 14.27
C LYS A 146 -8.62 0.05 14.39
N ARG A 147 -7.42 0.64 14.50
CA ARG A 147 -7.20 2.09 14.46
C ARG A 147 -7.86 2.75 13.23
N VAL A 148 -7.95 2.03 12.13
CA VAL A 148 -8.71 2.44 10.94
C VAL A 148 -10.16 2.82 11.26
N MET A 149 -10.78 2.09 12.20
CA MET A 149 -12.18 2.37 12.60
C MET A 149 -12.32 3.65 13.42
N ASP A 150 -11.27 4.08 14.10
CA ASP A 150 -11.23 5.33 14.87
C ASP A 150 -10.94 6.52 13.97
N VAL A 151 -9.91 6.43 13.12
CA VAL A 151 -9.50 7.45 12.13
C VAL A 151 -10.58 7.67 11.08
N ARG A 152 -11.21 6.60 10.59
CA ARG A 152 -12.22 6.61 9.52
C ARG A 152 -11.77 7.37 8.28
N PRO A 153 -10.67 6.97 7.64
CA PRO A 153 -10.22 7.58 6.40
C PRO A 153 -11.31 7.46 5.31
N LYS A 154 -11.24 8.27 4.28
CA LYS A 154 -12.10 8.13 3.09
C LYS A 154 -11.81 6.80 2.38
N CYS A 155 -10.52 6.43 2.34
CA CYS A 155 -10.02 5.20 1.73
C CYS A 155 -8.97 4.54 2.61
N HIS A 156 -8.98 3.18 2.64
CA HIS A 156 -7.89 2.36 3.14
C HIS A 156 -7.45 1.38 2.06
N LEU A 157 -6.20 1.47 1.63
CA LEU A 157 -5.61 0.73 0.52
C LEU A 157 -4.55 -0.23 1.08
N PHE A 158 -4.59 -1.49 0.64
CA PHE A 158 -3.67 -2.52 1.11
C PHE A 158 -3.51 -3.66 0.08
N GLY A 159 -2.64 -4.62 0.35
CA GLY A 159 -2.35 -5.78 -0.47
C GLY A 159 -2.27 -7.06 0.33
N HIS A 160 -1.11 -7.75 0.21
CA HIS A 160 -0.69 -8.93 0.97
C HIS A 160 -1.46 -10.22 0.65
N LEU A 161 -2.79 -10.22 0.68
CA LEU A 161 -3.59 -11.42 0.47
C LEU A 161 -4.04 -11.55 -0.99
N HIS A 162 -3.39 -12.42 -1.74
CA HIS A 162 -3.52 -12.55 -3.19
C HIS A 162 -4.82 -13.20 -3.67
N HIS A 163 -5.50 -13.95 -2.82
CA HIS A 163 -6.65 -14.80 -3.20
C HIS A 163 -7.94 -14.46 -2.46
N THR A 164 -8.11 -13.19 -2.10
CA THR A 164 -9.37 -12.73 -1.49
C THR A 164 -10.55 -12.81 -2.45
N VAL A 165 -11.74 -13.12 -1.93
CA VAL A 165 -12.97 -13.27 -2.72
C VAL A 165 -13.41 -11.96 -3.35
N LYS A 166 -13.14 -10.84 -2.68
CA LYS A 166 -13.44 -9.47 -3.11
C LYS A 166 -12.20 -8.61 -3.04
N THR A 167 -12.13 -7.62 -3.90
CA THR A 167 -11.03 -6.64 -3.94
C THR A 167 -11.43 -5.25 -3.45
N GLN A 168 -12.71 -4.94 -3.38
CA GLN A 168 -13.22 -3.67 -2.83
C GLN A 168 -14.49 -3.88 -2.00
N GLU A 169 -14.61 -3.09 -0.93
CA GLU A 169 -15.85 -2.95 -0.18
C GLU A 169 -15.97 -1.58 0.50
N VAL A 170 -17.19 -1.23 0.94
CA VAL A 170 -17.44 -0.04 1.76
C VAL A 170 -18.01 -0.48 3.09
N PHE A 171 -17.31 -0.17 4.18
CA PHE A 171 -17.76 -0.44 5.54
C PHE A 171 -17.64 0.83 6.39
N ARG A 172 -18.71 1.19 7.11
CA ARG A 172 -18.78 2.40 7.96
C ARG A 172 -18.31 3.69 7.27
N ARG A 173 -18.58 3.85 5.96
CA ARG A 173 -18.20 4.97 5.09
C ARG A 173 -16.72 4.99 4.67
N VAL A 174 -15.90 4.06 5.11
CA VAL A 174 -14.54 3.86 4.61
C VAL A 174 -14.61 2.96 3.38
N ARG A 175 -13.94 3.34 2.31
CA ARG A 175 -13.74 2.49 1.14
C ARG A 175 -12.45 1.70 1.31
N PHE A 176 -12.54 0.40 1.32
CA PHE A 176 -11.41 -0.52 1.39
C PHE A 176 -11.08 -1.08 0.01
N SER A 177 -9.79 -1.25 -0.26
CA SER A 177 -9.30 -1.83 -1.50
C SER A 177 -8.10 -2.73 -1.21
N ASN A 178 -8.20 -4.00 -1.63
CA ASN A 178 -7.11 -4.95 -1.70
C ASN A 178 -6.68 -5.10 -3.16
N ALA A 179 -5.48 -4.60 -3.51
CA ALA A 179 -4.93 -4.70 -4.86
C ALA A 179 -3.87 -5.81 -4.98
N ALA A 180 -3.79 -6.74 -4.04
CA ALA A 180 -2.85 -7.84 -4.09
C ALA A 180 -3.05 -8.68 -5.36
N GLY A 181 -2.09 -8.64 -6.25
CA GLY A 181 -2.19 -9.33 -7.54
C GLY A 181 -1.53 -8.57 -8.67
N GLY A 182 -0.75 -7.55 -8.37
CA GLY A 182 0.06 -6.82 -9.35
C GLY A 182 0.94 -7.75 -10.18
N LYS A 183 1.48 -8.80 -9.58
CA LYS A 183 2.24 -9.86 -10.29
C LYS A 183 1.43 -10.65 -11.34
N TYR A 184 0.10 -10.54 -11.30
CA TYR A 184 -0.81 -11.12 -12.30
C TYR A 184 -1.41 -10.07 -13.24
N GLY A 185 -0.90 -8.83 -13.23
CA GLY A 185 -1.39 -7.73 -14.03
C GLY A 185 -2.67 -7.07 -13.50
N ARG A 186 -3.00 -7.27 -12.20
CA ARG A 186 -4.19 -6.71 -11.58
C ARG A 186 -3.90 -5.35 -10.94
N TYR A 187 -4.91 -4.52 -10.92
CA TYR A 187 -4.93 -3.22 -10.24
C TYR A 187 -6.36 -2.85 -9.88
N GLU A 188 -6.52 -1.87 -9.00
CA GLU A 188 -7.81 -1.31 -8.63
C GLU A 188 -7.87 0.18 -8.98
N LEU A 189 -9.05 0.68 -9.33
CA LEU A 189 -9.27 2.09 -9.64
C LEU A 189 -10.33 2.66 -8.73
N LEU A 190 -9.97 3.72 -8.01
CA LEU A 190 -10.83 4.35 -7.03
C LEU A 190 -11.05 5.83 -7.34
N LYS A 191 -12.17 6.36 -6.85
CA LYS A 191 -12.47 7.81 -6.88
C LYS A 191 -12.89 8.24 -5.47
N ILE A 192 -12.15 9.19 -4.92
CA ILE A 192 -12.42 9.81 -3.61
C ILE A 192 -12.80 11.28 -3.76
#